data_89f8758ae69fdbe378b92e7b4ea8f26e
#
_entry.id   89f8758ae69fdbe378b92e7b4ea8f26e
#
_cell.length_a   1.000
_cell.length_b   1.000
_cell.length_c   1.000
_cell.angle_alpha   90.00
_cell.angle_beta   90.00
_cell.angle_gamma   90.00
#
_symmetry.space_group_name_H-M   'P 1'
#
loop_
_entity.id
_entity.type
_entity.pdbx_description
1 polymer ?
#
loop_
_entity_poly.entity_id
_entity_poly.type
_entity_poly.pdbx_seq_one_letter_code
_entity_poly.pdbx_strand_id
1 'polypeptide(L)'
;MYLAKVKGNIVSTQKNSSLKSHKLLLVRRIDLAGKYIGIKDEIALDLIDSGIGDIVLVAKEGAAVQQILGHKNAPVNTMIVANVDDLDIQED
;
A
#
# COMPACT_ATOMS: atom_id res chain seq x y z
N MET A 1 -7.76 -8.14 2.66
CA MET A 1 -6.29 -8.04 2.52
C MET A 1 -5.82 -8.73 1.26
N TYR A 2 -4.77 -8.23 0.67
CA TYR A 2 -4.19 -8.84 -0.51
C TYR A 2 -2.68 -8.58 -0.57
N LEU A 3 -1.97 -9.43 -1.29
CA LEU A 3 -0.56 -9.24 -1.57
C LEU A 3 -0.38 -8.27 -2.72
N ALA A 4 0.61 -7.41 -2.61
CA ALA A 4 0.96 -6.46 -3.64
C ALA A 4 2.47 -6.24 -3.69
N LYS A 5 2.94 -5.71 -4.79
CA LYS A 5 4.32 -5.30 -4.95
C LYS A 5 4.38 -3.79 -5.05
N VAL A 6 5.31 -3.19 -4.33
CA VAL A 6 5.52 -1.74 -4.37
C VAL A 6 6.19 -1.39 -5.69
N LYS A 7 5.54 -0.54 -6.47
CA LYS A 7 6.01 -0.13 -7.79
C LYS A 7 6.67 1.23 -7.79
N GLY A 8 6.31 2.09 -6.86
CA GLY A 8 6.87 3.42 -6.82
C GLY A 8 6.51 4.19 -5.57
N ASN A 9 7.17 5.31 -5.40
CA ASN A 9 6.87 6.28 -4.35
C ASN A 9 5.95 7.36 -4.92
N ILE A 10 5.01 7.80 -4.10
CA ILE A 10 4.17 8.94 -4.45
C ILE A 10 4.82 10.18 -3.84
N VAL A 11 5.25 11.07 -4.71
CA VAL A 11 5.78 12.37 -4.29
C VAL A 11 4.68 13.39 -4.51
N SER A 12 4.13 13.91 -3.41
CA SER A 12 3.05 14.87 -3.50
C SER A 12 3.58 16.28 -3.34
N THR A 13 3.26 17.13 -4.31
CA THR A 13 3.51 18.57 -4.21
C THR A 13 2.27 19.31 -3.72
N GLN A 14 1.24 18.58 -3.35
CA GLN A 14 -0.01 19.19 -2.90
C GLN A 14 0.16 19.90 -1.57
N LYS A 15 -0.55 21.03 -1.44
CA LYS A 15 -0.57 21.80 -0.21
C LYS A 15 -1.47 21.21 0.87
N ASN A 16 -2.05 20.04 0.60
CA ASN A 16 -2.90 19.36 1.56
C ASN A 16 -2.05 18.79 2.68
N SER A 17 -2.15 19.40 3.86
CA SER A 17 -1.34 19.02 5.02
C SER A 17 -1.59 17.60 5.49
N SER A 18 -2.75 17.01 5.19
CA SER A 18 -3.05 15.64 5.59
C SER A 18 -2.20 14.59 4.88
N LEU A 19 -1.61 14.93 3.73
CA LEU A 19 -0.77 13.99 2.97
C LEU A 19 0.73 14.27 3.10
N LYS A 20 1.13 15.45 3.56
CA LYS A 20 2.53 15.90 3.55
C LYS A 20 3.47 15.09 4.44
N SER A 21 2.98 14.65 5.58
CA SER A 21 3.82 13.98 6.59
C SER A 21 3.72 12.46 6.51
N HIS A 22 3.01 11.94 5.53
CA HIS A 22 2.77 10.51 5.41
C HIS A 22 3.40 9.95 4.13
N LYS A 23 3.94 8.75 4.25
CA LYS A 23 4.54 8.04 3.12
C LYS A 23 3.44 7.31 2.36
N LEU A 24 3.37 7.58 1.07
CA LEU A 24 2.42 6.94 0.17
C LEU A 24 3.19 6.19 -0.91
N LEU A 25 2.77 4.98 -1.17
CA LEU A 25 3.40 4.13 -2.17
C LEU A 25 2.38 3.70 -3.23
N LEU A 26 2.88 3.50 -4.43
CA LEU A 26 2.10 2.92 -5.52
C LEU A 26 2.31 1.41 -5.49
N VAL A 27 1.22 0.66 -5.39
CA VAL A 27 1.27 -0.80 -5.29
C VAL A 27 0.36 -1.45 -6.34
N ARG A 28 0.72 -2.64 -6.77
CA ARG A 28 -0.13 -3.46 -7.64
C ARG A 28 -0.26 -4.86 -7.06
N ARG A 29 -1.49 -5.38 -7.07
CA ARG A 29 -1.79 -6.71 -6.56
C ARG A 29 -1.01 -7.78 -7.31
N ILE A 30 -0.52 -8.77 -6.57
CA ILE A 30 0.15 -9.95 -7.12
C ILE A 30 -0.53 -11.22 -6.65
N ASP A 31 -0.31 -12.31 -7.40
CA ASP A 31 -0.71 -13.65 -6.97
C ASP A 31 0.38 -14.29 -6.11
N LEU A 32 0.15 -15.53 -5.68
CA LEU A 32 1.10 -16.24 -4.84
C LEU A 32 2.40 -16.61 -5.56
N ALA A 33 2.39 -16.59 -6.90
CA ALA A 33 3.58 -16.80 -7.70
C ALA A 33 4.37 -15.49 -7.93
N GLY A 34 3.88 -14.38 -7.41
CA GLY A 34 4.52 -13.08 -7.57
C GLY A 34 4.19 -12.35 -8.86
N LYS A 35 3.22 -12.85 -9.61
CA LYS A 35 2.81 -12.21 -10.87
C LYS A 35 1.73 -11.19 -10.63
N TYR A 36 1.77 -10.09 -11.37
CA TYR A 36 0.75 -9.06 -11.27
C TYR A 36 -0.62 -9.59 -11.66
N ILE A 37 -1.62 -9.21 -10.88
CA ILE A 37 -3.03 -9.48 -11.15
C ILE A 37 -3.64 -8.18 -11.65
N GLY A 38 -4.12 -8.19 -12.89
CA GLY A 38 -4.75 -7.01 -13.48
C GLY A 38 -3.75 -5.94 -13.85
N ILE A 39 -4.28 -4.76 -14.15
CA ILE A 39 -3.50 -3.61 -14.63
C ILE A 39 -3.68 -2.36 -13.76
N LYS A 40 -4.39 -2.50 -12.65
CA LYS A 40 -4.73 -1.36 -11.80
C LYS A 40 -3.74 -1.19 -10.67
N ASP A 41 -3.16 -0.02 -10.57
CA ASP A 41 -2.33 0.38 -9.45
C ASP A 41 -3.17 1.08 -8.40
N GLU A 42 -2.79 0.96 -7.13
CA GLU A 42 -3.44 1.62 -6.02
C GLU A 42 -2.43 2.40 -5.19
N ILE A 43 -2.89 3.48 -4.57
CA ILE A 43 -2.08 4.26 -3.65
C ILE A 43 -2.35 3.72 -2.25
N ALA A 44 -1.29 3.38 -1.52
CA ALA A 44 -1.38 2.84 -0.18
C ALA A 44 -0.56 3.65 0.81
N LEU A 45 -1.13 3.86 1.99
CA LEU A 45 -0.42 4.47 3.12
C LEU A 45 0.61 3.48 3.65
N ASP A 46 1.84 3.92 3.84
CA ASP A 46 2.93 3.09 4.36
C ASP A 46 3.36 3.58 5.74
N LEU A 47 3.19 2.72 6.75
CA LEU A 47 3.58 2.98 8.13
C LEU A 47 4.80 2.17 8.58
N ILE A 48 5.33 1.31 7.70
CA ILE A 48 6.38 0.35 8.07
C ILE A 48 7.67 0.53 7.26
N ASP A 49 7.77 1.63 6.52
CA ASP A 49 8.95 1.98 5.74
C ASP A 49 9.30 0.93 4.66
N SER A 50 8.31 0.58 3.87
CA SER A 50 8.49 -0.29 2.70
C SER A 50 9.19 0.45 1.57
N GLY A 51 9.80 -0.28 0.66
CA GLY A 51 10.51 0.28 -0.49
C GLY A 51 10.06 -0.33 -1.80
N ILE A 52 10.50 0.31 -2.89
CA ILE A 52 10.19 -0.17 -4.24
C ILE A 52 10.73 -1.58 -4.42
N GLY A 53 9.89 -2.46 -4.95
CA GLY A 53 10.20 -3.86 -5.15
C GLY A 53 9.79 -4.78 -4.00
N ASP A 54 9.45 -4.21 -2.84
CA ASP A 54 9.00 -5.01 -1.69
C ASP A 54 7.64 -5.65 -1.97
N ILE A 55 7.46 -6.85 -1.46
CA ILE A 55 6.17 -7.52 -1.41
C ILE A 55 5.53 -7.16 -0.08
N VAL A 56 4.29 -6.68 -0.14
CA VAL A 56 3.60 -6.16 1.03
C VAL A 56 2.18 -6.73 1.12
N LEU A 57 1.67 -6.76 2.33
CA LEU A 57 0.28 -7.10 2.59
C LEU A 57 -0.50 -5.80 2.75
N VAL A 58 -1.55 -5.64 1.96
CA VAL A 58 -2.33 -4.42 1.88
C VAL A 58 -3.74 -4.68 2.37
N ALA A 59 -4.24 -3.78 3.20
CA ALA A 59 -5.61 -3.85 3.71
C ALA A 59 -6.41 -2.65 3.23
N LYS A 60 -7.67 -2.88 2.86
CA LYS A 60 -8.63 -1.81 2.60
C LYS A 60 -9.28 -1.43 3.93
N GLU A 61 -8.80 -0.36 4.50
CA GLU A 61 -9.24 0.12 5.81
C GLU A 61 -9.49 1.61 5.75
N GLY A 62 -10.48 1.99 4.93
CA GLY A 62 -10.75 3.40 4.64
C GLY A 62 -10.93 4.27 5.88
N ALA A 63 -11.67 3.78 6.87
CA ALA A 63 -11.89 4.54 8.11
C ALA A 63 -10.59 4.72 8.89
N ALA A 64 -9.79 3.66 9.02
CA ALA A 64 -8.51 3.73 9.73
C ALA A 64 -7.52 4.65 9.01
N VAL A 65 -7.46 4.56 7.69
CA VAL A 65 -6.57 5.41 6.89
C VAL A 65 -6.97 6.87 7.03
N GLN A 66 -8.25 7.18 6.94
CA GLN A 66 -8.74 8.55 7.11
C GLN A 66 -8.46 9.09 8.49
N GLN A 67 -8.58 8.25 9.51
CA GLN A 67 -8.27 8.63 10.89
C GLN A 67 -6.77 8.95 11.04
N ILE A 68 -5.89 8.12 10.48
CA ILE A 68 -4.45 8.34 10.52
C ILE A 68 -4.07 9.61 9.77
N LEU A 69 -4.64 9.83 8.59
CA LEU A 69 -4.38 11.02 7.78
C LEU A 69 -5.05 12.27 8.36
N GLY A 70 -6.01 12.10 9.25
CA GLY A 70 -6.73 13.22 9.86
C GLY A 70 -7.68 13.94 8.92
N HIS A 71 -8.14 13.26 7.87
CA HIS A 71 -8.97 13.90 6.84
C HIS A 71 -10.00 12.93 6.28
N LYS A 72 -11.28 13.32 6.32
CA LYS A 72 -12.39 12.47 5.89
C LYS A 72 -12.42 12.19 4.39
N ASN A 73 -11.83 13.07 3.59
CA ASN A 73 -11.88 13.01 2.13
C ASN A 73 -10.52 12.70 1.52
N ALA A 74 -9.62 12.08 2.29
CA ALA A 74 -8.35 11.65 1.74
C ALA A 74 -8.58 10.65 0.60
N PRO A 75 -7.89 10.79 -0.54
CA PRO A 75 -8.10 9.91 -1.70
C PRO A 75 -7.44 8.53 -1.52
N VAL A 76 -7.04 8.18 -0.32
CA VAL A 76 -6.34 6.94 0.01
C VAL A 76 -7.20 6.17 0.99
N ASN A 77 -7.50 4.91 0.67
CA ASN A 77 -8.31 4.05 1.52
C ASN A 77 -7.66 2.70 1.80
N THR A 78 -6.40 2.54 1.45
CA THR A 78 -5.64 1.31 1.65
C THR A 78 -4.38 1.61 2.44
N MET A 79 -3.92 0.62 3.21
CA MET A 79 -2.70 0.75 3.98
C MET A 79 -1.88 -0.53 3.92
N ILE A 80 -0.57 -0.39 3.97
CA ILE A 80 0.36 -1.51 4.06
C ILE A 80 0.44 -1.92 5.52
N VAL A 81 0.13 -3.18 5.81
CA VAL A 81 0.10 -3.70 7.18
C VAL A 81 1.30 -4.58 7.51
N ALA A 82 1.98 -5.12 6.50
CA ALA A 82 3.15 -5.97 6.72
C ALA A 82 4.04 -5.99 5.49
N ASN A 83 5.33 -6.15 5.72
CA ASN A 83 6.30 -6.47 4.68
C ASN A 83 6.47 -7.98 4.65
N VAL A 84 6.39 -8.59 3.47
CA VAL A 84 6.47 -10.03 3.30
C VAL A 84 7.84 -10.36 2.72
N ASP A 85 8.73 -10.84 3.56
CA ASP A 85 10.09 -11.15 3.14
C ASP A 85 10.16 -12.42 2.29
N ASP A 86 9.25 -13.36 2.54
CA ASP A 86 9.24 -14.63 1.83
C ASP A 86 7.82 -15.21 1.84
N LEU A 87 7.49 -15.94 0.79
CA LEU A 87 6.23 -16.65 0.68
C LEU A 87 6.50 -18.15 0.87
N ASP A 88 6.11 -18.67 2.03
CA ASP A 88 6.20 -20.08 2.32
C ASP A 88 4.83 -20.71 2.10
N ILE A 89 4.68 -21.39 0.98
CA ILE A 89 3.41 -22.01 0.60
C ILE A 89 3.52 -23.49 0.80
N GLN A 90 2.67 -24.03 1.69
CA GLN A 90 2.55 -25.48 1.87
C GLN A 90 1.42 -25.99 0.99
N GLU A 91 1.76 -26.89 0.10
CA GLU A 91 0.78 -27.63 -0.69
C GLU A 91 0.48 -28.97 0.00
N ASP A 92 -0.78 -29.14 0.34
CA ASP A 92 -1.24 -30.42 0.90
C ASP A 92 -1.69 -31.37 -0.22
#